data_52565170a71ab0b7b789c78eeccf51c6
#
_entry.id   52565170a71ab0b7b789c78eeccf51c6
#
_cell.length_a   1.000
_cell.length_b   1.000
_cell.length_c   1.000
_cell.angle_alpha   90.00
_cell.angle_beta   90.00
_cell.angle_gamma   90.00
#
_symmetry.space_group_name_H-M   'P 1'
#
loop_
_entity.id
_entity.type
_entity.pdbx_description
1 polymer ?
#
loop_
_entity_poly.entity_id
_entity_poly.type
_entity_poly.pdbx_seq_one_letter_code
_entity_poly.pdbx_strand_id
1 'polypeptide(L)'
;ISIIKQNGFKQVNRIVNSTHILIKIPEPTQNQLNEFAGETKRIERSAISRIARIKSDAIQRIKAALEREYIEPHVAVPAKAHLENIQQSAVSEIRLIGLKKRKTLLGRFFSYTDEEEKKLGKKLEKSPHNNLFSS
;
A
#
# COMPACT_ATOMS: atom_id res chain seq x y z
N ILE A 1 16.61 -15.83 -28.43
CA ILE A 1 15.41 -16.63 -28.08
C ILE A 1 15.74 -17.67 -27.02
N SER A 2 16.87 -18.37 -27.12
CA SER A 2 17.27 -19.39 -26.13
C SER A 2 17.38 -18.83 -24.72
N ILE A 3 18.04 -17.68 -24.55
CA ILE A 3 18.20 -17.00 -23.21
C ILE A 3 16.84 -16.60 -22.65
N ILE A 4 15.91 -16.09 -23.47
CA ILE A 4 14.57 -15.69 -23.04
C ILE A 4 13.77 -16.91 -22.59
N LYS A 5 13.87 -18.03 -23.30
CA LYS A 5 13.22 -19.30 -22.90
C LYS A 5 13.80 -19.86 -21.60
N GLN A 6 15.13 -19.74 -21.37
CA GLN A 6 15.78 -20.14 -20.13
C GLN A 6 15.28 -19.34 -18.92
N ASN A 7 14.85 -18.08 -19.12
CA ASN A 7 14.26 -17.24 -18.09
C ASN A 7 12.75 -17.49 -17.84
N GLY A 8 12.21 -18.59 -18.32
CA GLY A 8 10.87 -19.07 -18.01
C GLY A 8 9.75 -18.62 -18.95
N PHE A 9 10.04 -17.88 -20.00
CA PHE A 9 9.06 -17.49 -21.02
C PHE A 9 8.82 -18.64 -22.01
N LYS A 10 7.66 -19.29 -21.93
CA LYS A 10 7.32 -20.47 -22.74
C LYS A 10 6.92 -20.14 -24.19
N GLN A 11 6.32 -18.96 -24.40
CA GLN A 11 5.86 -18.54 -25.72
C GLN A 11 6.68 -17.33 -26.20
N VAL A 12 7.69 -17.59 -26.99
CA VAL A 12 8.57 -16.59 -27.61
C VAL A 12 8.62 -16.83 -29.09
N ASN A 13 8.11 -15.90 -29.86
CA ASN A 13 8.08 -15.97 -31.33
C ASN A 13 8.82 -14.77 -31.93
N ARG A 14 9.64 -15.05 -32.96
CA ARG A 14 10.23 -13.98 -33.76
C ARG A 14 9.21 -13.52 -34.81
N ILE A 15 9.00 -12.21 -34.88
CA ILE A 15 8.14 -11.62 -35.93
C ILE A 15 8.87 -11.72 -37.26
N VAL A 16 8.21 -12.32 -38.24
CA VAL A 16 8.79 -12.49 -39.58
C VAL A 16 9.14 -11.13 -40.19
N ASN A 17 10.33 -11.03 -40.79
CA ASN A 17 10.86 -9.79 -41.37
C ASN A 17 11.02 -8.60 -40.41
N SER A 18 11.18 -8.86 -39.11
CA SER A 18 11.38 -7.82 -38.10
C SER A 18 12.55 -8.17 -37.18
N THR A 19 13.16 -7.13 -36.61
CA THR A 19 14.13 -7.24 -35.48
C THR A 19 13.46 -7.48 -34.15
N HIS A 20 12.13 -7.47 -34.09
CA HIS A 20 11.36 -7.58 -32.84
C HIS A 20 11.09 -9.05 -32.48
N ILE A 21 11.04 -9.32 -31.19
CA ILE A 21 10.68 -10.61 -30.62
C ILE A 21 9.37 -10.41 -29.83
N LEU A 22 8.36 -11.24 -30.15
CA LEU A 22 7.10 -11.26 -29.43
C LEU A 22 7.22 -12.25 -28.26
N ILE A 23 7.04 -11.74 -27.03
CA ILE A 23 6.99 -12.54 -25.82
C ILE A 23 5.57 -12.49 -25.27
N LYS A 24 4.89 -13.63 -25.20
CA LYS A 24 3.59 -13.72 -24.56
C LYS A 24 3.80 -13.98 -23.08
N ILE A 25 3.39 -13.02 -22.25
CA ILE A 25 3.38 -13.15 -20.80
C ILE A 25 2.10 -13.90 -20.42
N PRO A 26 2.17 -15.07 -19.73
CA PRO A 26 0.99 -15.79 -19.29
C PRO A 26 0.26 -15.02 -18.19
N GLU A 27 -1.05 -15.21 -18.09
CA GLU A 27 -1.84 -14.68 -16.99
C GLU A 27 -1.35 -15.29 -15.65
N PRO A 28 -1.32 -14.50 -14.56
CA PRO A 28 -0.90 -15.00 -13.26
C PRO A 28 -1.88 -16.07 -12.75
N THR A 29 -1.33 -17.12 -12.12
CA THR A 29 -2.13 -18.14 -11.44
C THR A 29 -2.77 -17.59 -10.17
N GLN A 30 -3.83 -18.26 -9.66
CA GLN A 30 -4.47 -17.86 -8.40
C GLN A 30 -3.47 -17.85 -7.22
N ASN A 31 -2.53 -18.80 -7.18
CA ASN A 31 -1.49 -18.83 -6.16
C ASN A 31 -0.58 -17.60 -6.23
N GLN A 32 -0.16 -17.22 -7.42
CA GLN A 32 0.65 -16.01 -7.62
C GLN A 32 -0.13 -14.74 -7.22
N LEU A 33 -1.43 -14.66 -7.52
CA LEU A 33 -2.26 -13.54 -7.09
C LEU A 33 -2.38 -13.47 -5.56
N ASN A 34 -2.51 -14.62 -4.89
CA ASN A 34 -2.53 -14.69 -3.43
C ASN A 34 -1.19 -14.28 -2.81
N GLU A 35 -0.06 -14.67 -3.42
CA GLU A 35 1.27 -14.25 -3.01
C GLU A 35 1.45 -12.72 -3.13
N PHE A 36 1.03 -12.13 -4.24
CA PHE A 36 1.08 -10.67 -4.44
C PHE A 36 0.17 -9.93 -3.45
N ALA A 37 -1.00 -10.47 -3.14
CA ALA A 37 -1.88 -9.91 -2.12
C ALA A 37 -1.25 -9.98 -0.72
N GLY A 38 -0.57 -11.08 -0.39
CA GLY A 38 0.20 -11.25 0.84
C GLY A 38 1.36 -10.26 0.94
N GLU A 39 2.11 -10.07 -0.15
CA GLU A 39 3.20 -9.09 -0.21
C GLU A 39 2.68 -7.64 -0.05
N THR A 40 1.53 -7.32 -0.66
CA THR A 40 0.86 -6.03 -0.46
C THR A 40 0.57 -5.78 1.01
N LYS A 41 0.08 -6.80 1.73
CA LYS A 41 -0.19 -6.71 3.18
C LYS A 41 1.08 -6.55 4.01
N ARG A 42 2.18 -7.20 3.59
CA ARG A 42 3.50 -7.07 4.23
C ARG A 42 4.04 -5.65 4.11
N ILE A 43 3.95 -5.06 2.91
CA ILE A 43 4.37 -3.68 2.64
C ILE A 43 3.52 -2.69 3.45
N GLU A 44 2.20 -2.89 3.49
CA GLU A 44 1.27 -2.08 4.30
C GLU A 44 1.69 -2.06 5.78
N ARG A 45 1.93 -3.23 6.38
CA ARG A 45 2.39 -3.34 7.77
C ARG A 45 3.72 -2.65 8.01
N SER A 46 4.67 -2.80 7.09
CA SER A 46 5.98 -2.13 7.17
C SER A 46 5.85 -0.61 7.12
N ALA A 47 5.01 -0.08 6.24
CA ALA A 47 4.77 1.35 6.15
C ALA A 47 4.11 1.91 7.44
N ILE A 48 3.10 1.23 7.98
CA ILE A 48 2.45 1.60 9.24
C ILE A 48 3.45 1.60 10.41
N SER A 49 4.33 0.59 10.47
CA SER A 49 5.38 0.53 11.49
C SER A 49 6.36 1.70 11.40
N ARG A 50 6.73 2.12 10.19
CA ARG A 50 7.59 3.30 9.98
C ARG A 50 6.92 4.58 10.45
N ILE A 51 5.65 4.78 10.14
CA ILE A 51 4.87 5.93 10.62
C ILE A 51 4.80 5.95 12.15
N ALA A 52 4.59 4.81 12.80
CA ALA A 52 4.57 4.71 14.25
C ALA A 52 5.92 5.11 14.89
N ARG A 53 7.04 4.72 14.30
CA ARG A 53 8.38 5.14 14.74
C ARG A 53 8.58 6.65 14.62
N ILE A 54 8.24 7.23 13.48
CA ILE A 54 8.34 8.68 13.24
C ILE A 54 7.52 9.45 14.28
N LYS A 55 6.29 9.01 14.57
CA LYS A 55 5.46 9.60 15.62
C LYS A 55 6.13 9.50 16.99
N SER A 56 6.66 8.33 17.34
CA SER A 56 7.36 8.11 18.62
C SER A 56 8.54 9.07 18.77
N ASP A 57 9.37 9.20 17.76
CA ASP A 57 10.52 10.11 17.75
C ASP A 57 10.09 11.57 17.88
N ALA A 58 9.03 11.98 17.20
CA ALA A 58 8.48 13.33 17.31
C ALA A 58 7.94 13.62 18.73
N ILE A 59 7.24 12.66 19.34
CA ILE A 59 6.76 12.78 20.73
C ILE A 59 7.94 12.90 21.70
N GLN A 60 9.01 12.12 21.53
CA GLN A 60 10.20 12.21 22.36
C GLN A 60 10.87 13.59 22.25
N ARG A 61 10.96 14.15 21.06
CA ARG A 61 11.49 15.51 20.84
C ARG A 61 10.63 16.58 21.54
N ILE A 62 9.30 16.47 21.47
CA ILE A 62 8.40 17.39 22.20
C ILE A 62 8.59 17.26 23.70
N LYS A 63 8.73 16.03 24.23
CA LYS A 63 8.99 15.82 25.65
C LYS A 63 10.32 16.44 26.09
N ALA A 64 11.39 16.20 25.34
CA ALA A 64 12.71 16.76 25.64
C ALA A 64 12.70 18.29 25.57
N ALA A 65 11.98 18.89 24.62
CA ALA A 65 11.84 20.34 24.54
C ALA A 65 11.06 20.93 25.72
N LEU A 66 10.02 20.22 26.22
CA LEU A 66 9.25 20.59 27.39
C LEU A 66 10.11 20.50 28.67
N GLU A 67 10.88 19.42 28.84
CA GLU A 67 11.77 19.21 29.99
C GLU A 67 12.89 20.26 30.06
N ARG A 68 13.34 20.77 28.90
CA ARG A 68 14.35 21.84 28.82
C ARG A 68 13.77 23.24 28.82
N GLU A 69 12.47 23.37 29.05
CA GLU A 69 11.74 24.65 29.09
C GLU A 69 11.83 25.46 27.76
N TYR A 70 12.08 24.76 26.63
CA TYR A 70 12.09 25.41 25.31
C TYR A 70 10.70 25.65 24.76
N ILE A 71 9.72 24.90 25.24
CA ILE A 71 8.29 25.06 24.90
C ILE A 71 7.46 24.94 26.15
N GLU A 72 6.33 25.62 26.17
CA GLU A 72 5.38 25.58 27.28
C GLU A 72 4.36 24.43 27.12
N PRO A 73 3.76 23.95 28.23
CA PRO A 73 2.78 22.85 28.18
C PRO A 73 1.59 23.12 27.26
N HIS A 74 1.12 24.35 27.15
CA HIS A 74 0.01 24.73 26.30
C HIS A 74 0.31 24.61 24.80
N VAL A 75 1.60 24.57 24.41
CA VAL A 75 2.05 24.29 23.05
C VAL A 75 2.27 22.78 22.84
N ALA A 76 2.82 22.10 23.87
CA ALA A 76 3.15 20.67 23.77
C ALA A 76 1.91 19.78 23.65
N VAL A 77 0.82 20.08 24.36
CA VAL A 77 -0.41 19.28 24.35
C VAL A 77 -1.07 19.26 22.97
N PRO A 78 -1.39 20.42 22.35
CA PRO A 78 -1.98 20.42 21.00
C PRO A 78 -1.04 19.86 19.93
N ALA A 79 0.28 20.04 20.08
CA ALA A 79 1.26 19.46 19.15
C ALA A 79 1.22 17.92 19.15
N LYS A 80 1.11 17.28 20.33
CA LYS A 80 0.93 15.83 20.44
C LYS A 80 -0.39 15.35 19.83
N ALA A 81 -1.49 16.07 20.07
CA ALA A 81 -2.79 15.76 19.49
C ALA A 81 -2.75 15.86 17.95
N HIS A 82 -2.06 16.86 17.42
CA HIS A 82 -1.89 17.03 15.99
C HIS A 82 -1.08 15.88 15.34
N LEU A 83 -0.01 15.43 15.99
CA LEU A 83 0.75 14.25 15.57
C LEU A 83 -0.11 12.99 15.54
N GLU A 84 -0.99 12.80 16.50
CA GLU A 84 -1.93 11.68 16.53
C GLU A 84 -2.85 11.70 15.30
N ASN A 85 -3.44 12.86 15.00
CA ASN A 85 -4.32 13.03 13.85
C ASN A 85 -3.60 12.77 12.53
N ILE A 86 -2.36 13.28 12.38
CA ILE A 86 -1.54 13.03 11.19
C ILE A 86 -1.26 11.54 11.03
N GLN A 87 -0.89 10.86 12.12
CA GLN A 87 -0.64 9.41 12.07
C GLN A 87 -1.89 8.64 11.66
N GLN A 88 -3.04 8.91 12.26
CA GLN A 88 -4.30 8.24 11.96
C GLN A 88 -4.69 8.44 10.49
N SER A 89 -4.54 9.65 9.97
CA SER A 89 -4.78 9.96 8.56
C SER A 89 -3.86 9.16 7.64
N ALA A 90 -2.56 9.20 7.90
CA ALA A 90 -1.56 8.47 7.10
C ALA A 90 -1.78 6.94 7.13
N VAL A 91 -2.09 6.36 8.29
CA VAL A 91 -2.41 4.94 8.42
C VAL A 91 -3.67 4.57 7.64
N SER A 92 -4.70 5.42 7.69
CA SER A 92 -5.93 5.21 6.93
C SER A 92 -5.69 5.23 5.42
N GLU A 93 -4.85 6.14 4.92
CA GLU A 93 -4.46 6.20 3.51
C GLU A 93 -3.68 4.97 3.07
N ILE A 94 -2.69 4.54 3.86
CA ILE A 94 -1.89 3.33 3.58
C ILE A 94 -2.80 2.10 3.49
N ARG A 95 -3.71 1.91 4.45
CA ARG A 95 -4.68 0.81 4.44
C ARG A 95 -5.60 0.87 3.23
N LEU A 96 -6.01 2.07 2.84
CA LEU A 96 -6.87 2.28 1.69
C LEU A 96 -6.19 1.89 0.37
N ILE A 97 -4.92 2.30 0.20
CA ILE A 97 -4.10 1.93 -0.96
C ILE A 97 -3.91 0.41 -1.02
N GLY A 98 -3.55 -0.21 0.10
CA GLY A 98 -3.39 -1.67 0.20
C GLY A 98 -4.68 -2.42 -0.11
N LEU A 99 -5.81 -1.94 0.40
CA LEU A 99 -7.14 -2.49 0.14
C LEU A 99 -7.50 -2.43 -1.35
N LYS A 100 -7.33 -1.26 -1.99
CA LYS A 100 -7.57 -1.08 -3.42
C LYS A 100 -6.72 -2.05 -4.25
N LYS A 101 -5.43 -2.14 -3.93
CA LYS A 101 -4.51 -3.03 -4.65
C LYS A 101 -4.92 -4.49 -4.52
N ARG A 102 -5.27 -4.95 -3.31
CA ARG A 102 -5.71 -6.33 -3.10
C ARG A 102 -7.05 -6.63 -3.78
N LYS A 103 -8.01 -5.69 -3.77
CA LYS A 103 -9.25 -5.83 -4.55
C LYS A 103 -8.98 -6.00 -6.05
N THR A 104 -8.05 -5.21 -6.60
CA THR A 104 -7.67 -5.32 -8.02
C THR A 104 -6.99 -6.65 -8.32
N LEU A 105 -6.10 -7.14 -7.46
CA LEU A 105 -5.38 -8.40 -7.65
C LEU A 105 -6.29 -9.63 -7.55
N LEU A 106 -7.15 -9.67 -6.54
CA LEU A 106 -7.96 -10.85 -6.21
C LEU A 106 -9.34 -10.85 -6.88
N GLY A 107 -9.85 -9.70 -7.31
CA GLY A 107 -11.16 -9.57 -7.95
C GLY A 107 -12.27 -10.25 -7.14
N ARG A 108 -12.94 -11.25 -7.73
CA ARG A 108 -14.01 -12.02 -7.09
C ARG A 108 -13.58 -12.85 -5.86
N PHE A 109 -12.28 -13.14 -5.73
CA PHE A 109 -11.72 -13.89 -4.61
C PHE A 109 -11.29 -13.00 -3.44
N PHE A 110 -11.52 -11.69 -3.55
CA PHE A 110 -11.20 -10.75 -2.49
C PHE A 110 -12.15 -10.93 -1.30
N SER A 111 -11.57 -10.91 -0.09
CA SER A 111 -12.31 -10.83 1.18
C SER A 111 -11.67 -9.80 2.10
N TYR A 112 -12.48 -9.15 2.94
CA TYR A 112 -11.96 -8.24 3.97
C TYR A 112 -11.30 -9.04 5.09
N THR A 113 -10.18 -8.53 5.60
CA THR A 113 -9.43 -9.18 6.68
C THR A 113 -10.02 -8.86 8.05
N ASP A 114 -10.56 -7.65 8.22
CA ASP A 114 -11.13 -7.16 9.48
C ASP A 114 -12.26 -6.15 9.26
N GLU A 115 -12.97 -5.79 10.33
CA GLU A 115 -14.09 -4.84 10.27
C GLU A 115 -13.65 -3.40 9.94
N GLU A 116 -12.41 -3.02 10.25
CA GLU A 116 -11.89 -1.70 9.88
C GLU A 116 -11.69 -1.59 8.37
N GLU A 117 -11.14 -2.63 7.74
CA GLU A 117 -11.04 -2.72 6.27
C GLU A 117 -12.41 -2.66 5.60
N LYS A 118 -13.38 -3.35 6.18
CA LYS A 118 -14.75 -3.34 5.67
C LYS A 118 -15.39 -1.95 5.72
N LYS A 119 -15.14 -1.19 6.81
CA LYS A 119 -15.58 0.20 6.94
C LYS A 119 -14.89 1.10 5.91
N LEU A 120 -13.57 0.94 5.71
CA LEU A 120 -12.81 1.67 4.69
C LEU A 120 -13.30 1.35 3.27
N GLY A 121 -13.58 0.08 2.98
CA GLY A 121 -14.13 -0.36 1.70
C GLY A 121 -15.48 0.29 1.39
N LYS A 122 -16.37 0.36 2.35
CA LYS A 122 -17.66 1.04 2.21
C LYS A 122 -17.53 2.55 1.97
N LYS A 123 -16.53 3.20 2.58
CA LYS A 123 -16.22 4.61 2.31
C LYS A 123 -15.73 4.83 0.89
N LEU A 124 -14.92 3.90 0.36
CA LEU A 124 -14.45 3.93 -1.03
C LEU A 124 -15.58 3.85 -2.04
N GLU A 125 -16.54 2.97 -1.83
CA GLU A 125 -17.67 2.77 -2.73
C GLU A 125 -18.60 3.99 -2.78
N LYS A 126 -18.65 4.76 -1.70
CA LYS A 126 -19.45 5.99 -1.59
C LYS A 126 -18.74 7.25 -2.11
N SER A 127 -17.44 7.19 -2.44
CA SER A 127 -16.69 8.34 -2.93
C SER A 127 -16.86 8.50 -4.44
N PRO A 128 -17.31 9.67 -4.94
CA PRO A 128 -17.58 9.89 -6.37
C PRO A 128 -16.33 9.90 -7.26
N HIS A 129 -15.13 9.87 -6.70
CA HIS A 129 -13.87 9.90 -7.45
C HIS A 129 -13.34 8.52 -7.89
N ASN A 130 -14.13 7.45 -7.75
CA ASN A 130 -13.70 6.10 -8.14
C ASN A 130 -13.68 5.83 -9.65
N ASN A 131 -14.11 6.78 -10.49
CA ASN A 131 -14.20 6.59 -11.94
C ASN A 131 -12.91 6.93 -12.72
N LEU A 132 -11.80 7.29 -12.05
CA LEU A 132 -10.57 7.72 -12.72
C LEU A 132 -9.63 6.58 -13.15
N PHE A 133 -9.92 5.31 -12.82
CA PHE A 133 -9.09 4.14 -13.15
C PHE A 133 -9.86 2.94 -13.71
N SER A 134 -11.05 3.14 -14.26
CA SER A 134 -11.77 2.15 -15.06
C SER A 134 -11.66 2.49 -16.54
N SER A 135 -10.53 2.17 -17.11
CA SER A 135 -10.33 2.03 -18.56
C SER A 135 -9.18 1.08 -18.81
#